data_0bc0c3f6470a67ab72bd240b8b59b42e
#
_entry.id   0bc0c3f6470a67ab72bd240b8b59b42e
#
_cell.length_a   1.000
_cell.length_b   1.000
_cell.length_c   1.000
_cell.angle_alpha   90.00
_cell.angle_beta   90.00
_cell.angle_gamma   90.00
#
_symmetry.space_group_name_H-M   'P 1'
#
loop_
_entity.id
_entity.type
_entity.pdbx_description
1 polymer ?
#
loop_
_entity_poly.entity_id
_entity_poly.type
_entity_poly.pdbx_seq_one_letter_code
_entity_poly.pdbx_strand_id
1 'polypeptide(L)'
;MLRNIYYALSPQLRLFVRKLVYWPVDLFSPKNNRIPPKGLIYTGRGDFLQAGKYWTNKFIEEGGLLPDDKLLDIGSGIGRMAVGLTSYLKTGEYEGFDAVKQGVDWCQINIQSKFPNFQFKYVDLSNDLYKSSGIDASTFAFPYPTDHFNFAISVSVFTHMLPHEINNYLAETARTLKQGGILFATFFIIEKDPINAR
;
A
#
# COMPACT_ATOMS: atom_id res chain seq x y z
N MET A 1 13.49 7.54 -24.72
CA MET A 1 13.30 6.27 -25.44
C MET A 1 13.15 5.07 -24.49
N LEU A 2 14.12 4.72 -23.66
CA LEU A 2 14.03 3.57 -22.73
C LEU A 2 12.82 3.59 -21.78
N ARG A 3 12.44 4.77 -21.26
CA ARG A 3 11.28 4.94 -20.37
C ARG A 3 9.96 4.53 -21.05
N ASN A 4 9.77 4.91 -22.31
CA ASN A 4 8.55 4.57 -23.05
C ASN A 4 8.46 3.07 -23.35
N ILE A 5 9.59 2.43 -23.64
CA ILE A 5 9.67 0.97 -23.83
C ILE A 5 9.32 0.24 -22.50
N TYR A 6 9.85 0.72 -21.39
CA TYR A 6 9.56 0.14 -20.07
C TYR A 6 8.07 0.20 -19.73
N TYR A 7 7.39 1.33 -19.99
CA TYR A 7 5.95 1.47 -19.75
C TYR A 7 5.06 0.74 -20.77
N ALA A 8 5.60 0.36 -21.95
CA ALA A 8 4.90 -0.50 -22.89
C ALA A 8 4.92 -1.99 -22.50
N LEU A 9 5.77 -2.39 -21.55
CA LEU A 9 5.81 -3.76 -21.04
C LEU A 9 4.61 -4.03 -20.14
N SER A 10 4.17 -5.31 -20.09
CA SER A 10 3.17 -5.73 -19.12
C SER A 10 3.66 -5.46 -17.68
N PRO A 11 2.76 -5.23 -16.71
CA PRO A 11 3.13 -4.97 -15.33
C PRO A 11 4.04 -6.05 -14.74
N GLN A 12 3.76 -7.32 -15.01
CA GLN A 12 4.56 -8.46 -14.55
C GLN A 12 5.98 -8.43 -15.14
N LEU A 13 6.10 -8.11 -16.43
CA LEU A 13 7.40 -8.03 -17.10
C LEU A 13 8.21 -6.82 -16.57
N ARG A 14 7.55 -5.71 -16.25
CA ARG A 14 8.20 -4.56 -15.59
C ARG A 14 8.81 -4.95 -14.23
N LEU A 15 8.08 -5.69 -13.41
CA LEU A 15 8.59 -6.19 -12.12
C LEU A 15 9.78 -7.16 -12.32
N PHE A 16 9.72 -8.03 -13.31
CA PHE A 16 10.81 -8.95 -13.65
C PHE A 16 12.06 -8.21 -14.11
N VAL A 17 11.93 -7.30 -15.09
CA VAL A 17 13.04 -6.46 -15.58
C VAL A 17 13.67 -5.66 -14.44
N ARG A 18 12.85 -5.11 -13.54
CA ARG A 18 13.36 -4.39 -12.37
C ARG A 18 14.24 -5.28 -11.48
N LYS A 19 13.83 -6.51 -11.21
CA LYS A 19 14.65 -7.48 -10.46
C LYS A 19 16.00 -7.74 -11.12
N LEU A 20 16.00 -7.93 -12.44
CA LEU A 20 17.25 -8.15 -13.19
C LEU A 20 18.18 -6.93 -13.12
N VAL A 21 17.65 -5.74 -13.32
CA VAL A 21 18.43 -4.49 -13.29
C VAL A 21 19.07 -4.25 -11.92
N TYR A 22 18.34 -4.51 -10.83
CA TYR A 22 18.84 -4.29 -9.48
C TYR A 22 19.53 -5.50 -8.86
N TRP A 23 19.53 -6.66 -9.52
CA TRP A 23 20.13 -7.89 -9.01
C TRP A 23 21.60 -7.70 -8.55
N PRO A 24 22.51 -7.03 -9.29
CA PRO A 24 23.88 -6.83 -8.82
C PRO A 24 23.94 -5.97 -7.55
N VAL A 25 23.11 -4.93 -7.48
CA VAL A 25 23.04 -4.05 -6.29
C VAL A 25 22.51 -4.82 -5.09
N ASP A 26 21.46 -5.61 -5.27
CA ASP A 26 20.83 -6.40 -4.20
C ASP A 26 21.75 -7.51 -3.69
N LEU A 27 22.62 -8.07 -4.57
CA LEU A 27 23.61 -9.10 -4.19
C LEU A 27 24.67 -8.56 -3.22
N PHE A 28 25.15 -7.33 -3.44
CA PHE A 28 26.20 -6.70 -2.64
C PHE A 28 25.67 -5.77 -1.54
N SER A 29 24.35 -5.54 -1.47
CA SER A 29 23.75 -4.71 -0.41
C SER A 29 23.70 -5.47 0.91
N PRO A 30 23.96 -4.77 2.04
CA PRO A 30 23.78 -5.38 3.37
C PRO A 30 22.34 -5.89 3.52
N LYS A 31 22.19 -7.15 3.92
CA LYS A 31 20.87 -7.73 4.16
C LYS A 31 20.24 -7.07 5.38
N ASN A 32 19.18 -6.32 5.14
CA ASN A 32 18.36 -5.72 6.17
C ASN A 32 16.92 -6.24 6.02
N ASN A 33 16.48 -7.05 6.97
CA ASN A 33 15.13 -7.64 6.92
C ASN A 33 13.99 -6.61 7.05
N ARG A 34 14.31 -5.34 7.33
CA ARG A 34 13.34 -4.23 7.37
C ARG A 34 13.29 -3.45 6.05
N ILE A 35 14.21 -3.71 5.12
CA ILE A 35 14.28 -3.02 3.83
C ILE A 35 14.19 -4.07 2.73
N PRO A 36 13.20 -4.00 1.83
CA PRO A 36 13.15 -4.90 0.69
C PRO A 36 14.36 -4.70 -0.23
N PRO A 37 14.80 -5.75 -0.95
CA PRO A 37 15.72 -5.59 -2.07
C PRO A 37 15.24 -4.51 -3.03
N LYS A 38 16.15 -3.70 -3.60
CA LYS A 38 15.81 -2.60 -4.52
C LYS A 38 14.99 -3.09 -5.73
N GLY A 39 15.27 -4.28 -6.20
CA GLY A 39 14.54 -4.92 -7.29
C GLY A 39 13.06 -5.19 -6.94
N LEU A 40 12.72 -5.33 -5.67
CA LEU A 40 11.34 -5.52 -5.19
C LEU A 40 10.61 -4.22 -4.87
N ILE A 41 11.30 -3.09 -4.69
CA ILE A 41 10.66 -1.79 -4.37
C ILE A 41 10.06 -1.22 -5.65
N TYR A 42 8.82 -1.56 -5.97
CA TYR A 42 8.11 -1.12 -7.18
C TYR A 42 7.32 0.17 -6.98
N THR A 43 7.12 0.61 -5.74
CA THR A 43 6.34 1.81 -5.40
C THR A 43 7.09 2.71 -4.41
N GLY A 44 6.81 4.03 -4.48
CA GLY A 44 7.43 5.04 -3.63
C GLY A 44 8.88 5.36 -4.02
N ARG A 45 9.33 6.56 -3.67
CA ARG A 45 10.69 7.06 -3.89
C ARG A 45 11.40 7.34 -2.56
N GLY A 46 12.72 7.57 -2.64
CA GLY A 46 13.54 7.95 -1.48
C GLY A 46 13.88 6.79 -0.55
N ASP A 47 14.35 7.14 0.63
CA ASP A 47 14.72 6.18 1.67
C ASP A 47 13.49 5.45 2.21
N PHE A 48 13.57 4.12 2.29
CA PHE A 48 12.44 3.27 2.65
C PHE A 48 12.02 3.46 4.11
N LEU A 49 12.99 3.50 5.02
CA LEU A 49 12.72 3.62 6.46
C LEU A 49 12.31 5.04 6.85
N GLN A 50 12.97 6.04 6.27
CA GLN A 50 12.62 7.44 6.53
C GLN A 50 11.20 7.75 6.05
N ALA A 51 10.82 7.26 4.87
CA ALA A 51 9.44 7.42 4.39
C ALA A 51 8.42 6.71 5.29
N GLY A 52 8.71 5.48 5.74
CA GLY A 52 7.86 4.79 6.71
C GLY A 52 7.69 5.59 8.01
N LYS A 53 8.80 6.13 8.57
CA LYS A 53 8.77 6.96 9.77
C LYS A 53 7.99 8.26 9.56
N TYR A 54 8.20 8.94 8.42
CA TYR A 54 7.47 10.16 8.07
C TYR A 54 5.95 9.93 8.08
N TRP A 55 5.48 8.88 7.41
CA TRP A 55 4.06 8.56 7.37
C TRP A 55 3.52 8.14 8.74
N THR A 56 4.28 7.36 9.52
CA THR A 56 3.88 7.02 10.89
C THR A 56 3.64 8.27 11.73
N ASN A 57 4.54 9.25 11.68
CA ASN A 57 4.36 10.51 12.39
C ASN A 57 3.10 11.25 11.91
N LYS A 58 2.85 11.30 10.59
CA LYS A 58 1.64 11.90 10.04
C LYS A 58 0.35 11.22 10.54
N PHE A 59 0.33 9.89 10.58
CA PHE A 59 -0.82 9.16 11.09
C PHE A 59 -1.10 9.45 12.57
N ILE A 60 -0.05 9.65 13.37
CA ILE A 60 -0.16 9.99 14.79
C ILE A 60 -0.57 11.45 14.97
N GLU A 61 0.19 12.38 14.39
CA GLU A 61 0.07 13.82 14.66
C GLU A 61 -1.16 14.45 13.99
N GLU A 62 -1.48 14.02 12.77
CA GLU A 62 -2.59 14.58 11.98
C GLU A 62 -3.81 13.66 11.95
N GLY A 63 -3.60 12.34 11.98
CA GLY A 63 -4.66 11.36 11.93
C GLY A 63 -5.19 10.92 13.30
N GLY A 64 -4.42 11.14 14.38
CA GLY A 64 -4.80 10.71 15.72
C GLY A 64 -4.70 9.20 15.96
N LEU A 65 -3.85 8.49 15.18
CA LEU A 65 -3.63 7.06 15.37
C LEU A 65 -3.13 6.75 16.79
N LEU A 66 -3.73 5.79 17.44
CA LEU A 66 -3.34 5.32 18.79
C LEU A 66 -2.54 4.01 18.71
N PRO A 67 -1.66 3.72 19.72
CA PRO A 67 -0.80 2.54 19.70
C PRO A 67 -1.53 1.20 19.90
N ASP A 68 -2.78 1.22 20.29
CA ASP A 68 -3.68 0.07 20.49
C ASP A 68 -4.79 -0.04 19.43
N ASP A 69 -4.77 0.83 18.41
CA ASP A 69 -5.75 0.78 17.33
C ASP A 69 -5.59 -0.49 16.47
N LYS A 70 -6.75 -0.96 15.97
CA LYS A 70 -6.78 -1.88 14.82
C LYS A 70 -6.76 -1.07 13.54
N LEU A 71 -5.65 -1.19 12.80
CA LEU A 71 -5.38 -0.41 11.60
C LEU A 71 -5.54 -1.25 10.33
N LEU A 72 -6.29 -0.73 9.37
CA LEU A 72 -6.38 -1.25 7.99
C LEU A 72 -5.47 -0.45 7.06
N ASP A 73 -4.57 -1.12 6.32
CA ASP A 73 -3.76 -0.52 5.25
C ASP A 73 -4.29 -0.96 3.87
N ILE A 74 -4.97 -0.05 3.20
CA ILE A 74 -5.56 -0.24 1.87
C ILE A 74 -4.47 0.00 0.84
N GLY A 75 -4.01 -1.07 0.18
CA GLY A 75 -2.88 -1.00 -0.74
C GLY A 75 -1.54 -0.93 -0.02
N SER A 76 -1.28 -1.90 0.85
CA SER A 76 -0.08 -1.98 1.70
C SER A 76 1.26 -2.03 0.93
N GLY A 77 1.20 -2.32 -0.36
CA GLY A 77 2.37 -2.38 -1.23
C GLY A 77 3.40 -3.40 -0.75
N ILE A 78 4.64 -2.94 -0.63
CA ILE A 78 5.75 -3.73 -0.08
C ILE A 78 6.02 -3.39 1.39
N GLY A 79 5.01 -2.95 2.15
CA GLY A 79 5.07 -2.78 3.60
C GLY A 79 5.84 -1.56 4.09
N ARG A 80 5.96 -0.50 3.28
CA ARG A 80 6.67 0.72 3.67
C ARG A 80 6.08 1.37 4.92
N MET A 81 4.75 1.50 4.98
CA MET A 81 4.03 2.04 6.14
C MET A 81 4.09 1.06 7.31
N ALA A 82 3.88 -0.23 7.03
CA ALA A 82 3.94 -1.28 8.03
C ALA A 82 5.26 -1.29 8.81
N VAL A 83 6.42 -1.21 8.11
CA VAL A 83 7.73 -1.18 8.77
C VAL A 83 7.87 0.02 9.71
N GLY A 84 7.35 1.19 9.36
CA GLY A 84 7.30 2.36 10.24
C GLY A 84 6.46 2.10 11.49
N LEU A 85 5.29 1.49 11.30
CA LEU A 85 4.31 1.23 12.36
C LEU A 85 4.70 0.10 13.33
N THR A 86 5.64 -0.80 12.98
CA THR A 86 6.07 -1.89 13.87
C THR A 86 6.63 -1.43 15.21
N SER A 87 7.14 -0.21 15.28
CA SER A 87 7.64 0.38 16.53
C SER A 87 6.55 1.10 17.33
N TYR A 88 5.41 1.40 16.73
CA TYR A 88 4.33 2.18 17.32
C TYR A 88 3.14 1.33 17.78
N LEU A 89 2.59 0.49 16.90
CA LEU A 89 1.47 -0.40 17.23
C LEU A 89 1.94 -1.56 18.13
N LYS A 90 1.99 -1.31 19.45
CA LYS A 90 2.50 -2.28 20.44
C LYS A 90 1.46 -3.32 20.84
N THR A 91 0.26 -2.86 21.12
CA THR A 91 -0.91 -3.67 21.50
C THR A 91 -2.00 -3.64 20.43
N GLY A 92 -1.87 -2.73 19.46
CA GLY A 92 -2.73 -2.63 18.30
C GLY A 92 -2.44 -3.71 17.26
N GLU A 93 -3.32 -3.79 16.28
CA GLU A 93 -3.25 -4.75 15.17
C GLU A 93 -3.10 -3.99 13.84
N TYR A 94 -2.34 -4.54 12.91
CA TYR A 94 -2.21 -4.06 11.55
C TYR A 94 -2.69 -5.14 10.58
N GLU A 95 -3.62 -4.80 9.71
CA GLU A 95 -4.00 -5.65 8.60
C GLU A 95 -3.89 -4.87 7.29
N GLY A 96 -3.07 -5.37 6.37
CA GLY A 96 -2.89 -4.77 5.05
C GLY A 96 -3.27 -5.72 3.94
N PHE A 97 -3.80 -5.20 2.83
CA PHE A 97 -3.97 -5.96 1.61
C PHE A 97 -3.38 -5.23 0.40
N ASP A 98 -2.94 -6.00 -0.59
CA ASP A 98 -2.40 -5.47 -1.85
C ASP A 98 -2.62 -6.43 -3.02
N ALA A 99 -2.70 -5.88 -4.23
CA ALA A 99 -2.85 -6.63 -5.48
C ALA A 99 -1.51 -7.15 -6.03
N VAL A 100 -0.37 -6.72 -5.49
CA VAL A 100 0.95 -7.13 -5.93
C VAL A 100 1.49 -8.23 -5.04
N LYS A 101 1.27 -9.48 -5.45
CA LYS A 101 1.64 -10.67 -4.68
C LYS A 101 3.07 -10.65 -4.14
N GLN A 102 4.04 -10.21 -4.93
CA GLN A 102 5.46 -10.17 -4.52
C GLN A 102 5.71 -9.25 -3.31
N GLY A 103 4.96 -8.13 -3.22
CA GLY A 103 5.02 -7.22 -2.09
C GLY A 103 4.45 -7.89 -0.83
N VAL A 104 3.28 -8.50 -0.96
CA VAL A 104 2.62 -9.23 0.12
C VAL A 104 3.50 -10.39 0.63
N ASP A 105 4.04 -11.23 -0.27
CA ASP A 105 4.93 -12.34 0.10
C ASP A 105 6.15 -11.84 0.90
N TRP A 106 6.75 -10.73 0.48
CA TRP A 106 7.86 -10.13 1.20
C TRP A 106 7.44 -9.66 2.60
N CYS A 107 6.28 -9.02 2.73
CA CYS A 107 5.75 -8.55 4.00
C CYS A 107 5.45 -9.71 4.95
N GLN A 108 4.87 -10.79 4.47
CA GLN A 108 4.59 -11.99 5.26
C GLN A 108 5.88 -12.62 5.80
N ILE A 109 6.93 -12.74 4.97
CA ILE A 109 8.20 -13.35 5.36
C ILE A 109 8.99 -12.44 6.30
N ASN A 110 9.02 -11.12 6.09
CA ASN A 110 9.97 -10.23 6.76
C ASN A 110 9.35 -9.38 7.87
N ILE A 111 8.04 -9.13 7.83
CA ILE A 111 7.31 -8.35 8.84
C ILE A 111 6.43 -9.26 9.68
N GLN A 112 5.45 -9.92 9.08
CA GLN A 112 4.47 -10.74 9.80
C GLN A 112 5.12 -11.86 10.64
N SER A 113 6.16 -12.51 10.12
CA SER A 113 6.89 -13.55 10.86
C SER A 113 7.55 -13.07 12.16
N LYS A 114 7.79 -11.76 12.30
CA LYS A 114 8.44 -11.13 13.46
C LYS A 114 7.47 -10.33 14.32
N PHE A 115 6.38 -9.87 13.74
CA PHE A 115 5.35 -9.06 14.36
C PHE A 115 4.00 -9.75 14.13
N PRO A 116 3.59 -10.69 15.00
CA PRO A 116 2.37 -11.49 14.79
C PRO A 116 1.08 -10.68 14.73
N ASN A 117 1.09 -9.46 15.26
CA ASN A 117 -0.01 -8.50 15.17
C ASN A 117 -0.05 -7.75 13.82
N PHE A 118 0.86 -8.05 12.88
CA PHE A 118 0.86 -7.52 11.51
C PHE A 118 0.50 -8.63 10.53
N GLN A 119 -0.61 -8.46 9.82
CA GLN A 119 -1.12 -9.44 8.86
C GLN A 119 -1.19 -8.83 7.45
N PHE A 120 -0.86 -9.63 6.42
CA PHE A 120 -0.88 -9.19 5.03
C PHE A 120 -1.66 -10.16 4.17
N LYS A 121 -2.60 -9.64 3.36
CA LYS A 121 -3.44 -10.43 2.45
C LYS A 121 -3.19 -10.04 1.00
N TYR A 122 -2.92 -11.03 0.17
CA TYR A 122 -2.98 -10.85 -1.28
C TYR A 122 -4.43 -10.84 -1.73
N VAL A 123 -4.80 -9.87 -2.57
CA VAL A 123 -6.11 -9.80 -3.21
C VAL A 123 -5.95 -9.80 -4.72
N ASP A 124 -6.76 -10.60 -5.40
CA ASP A 124 -6.69 -10.76 -6.85
C ASP A 124 -7.50 -9.66 -7.55
N LEU A 125 -6.95 -8.44 -7.57
CA LEU A 125 -7.57 -7.27 -8.19
C LEU A 125 -7.01 -7.03 -9.58
N SER A 126 -7.89 -6.66 -10.49
CA SER A 126 -7.52 -6.01 -11.75
C SER A 126 -7.01 -4.60 -11.46
N ASN A 127 -5.82 -4.28 -11.95
CA ASN A 127 -5.21 -2.97 -11.81
C ASN A 127 -4.32 -2.68 -13.01
N ASP A 128 -4.56 -1.57 -13.70
CA ASP A 128 -3.84 -1.19 -14.93
C ASP A 128 -2.31 -1.05 -14.72
N LEU A 129 -1.88 -0.78 -13.49
CA LEU A 129 -0.45 -0.61 -13.18
C LEU A 129 0.29 -1.94 -12.99
N TYR A 130 -0.38 -2.97 -12.43
CA TYR A 130 0.29 -4.18 -11.96
C TYR A 130 -0.33 -5.49 -12.47
N LYS A 131 -1.63 -5.51 -12.79
CA LYS A 131 -2.34 -6.71 -13.23
C LYS A 131 -3.58 -6.37 -14.06
N SER A 132 -3.70 -6.96 -15.24
CA SER A 132 -4.82 -6.75 -16.17
C SER A 132 -5.98 -7.76 -15.98
N SER A 133 -5.90 -8.67 -15.02
CA SER A 133 -6.93 -9.67 -14.73
C SER A 133 -7.19 -9.74 -13.23
N GLY A 134 -8.41 -10.04 -12.83
CA GLY A 134 -8.80 -10.15 -11.43
C GLY A 134 -10.18 -9.55 -11.20
N ILE A 135 -10.53 -9.36 -9.93
CA ILE A 135 -11.77 -8.73 -9.50
C ILE A 135 -11.70 -7.24 -9.83
N ASP A 136 -12.79 -6.69 -10.36
CA ASP A 136 -12.93 -5.25 -10.61
C ASP A 136 -12.95 -4.49 -9.27
N ALA A 137 -12.13 -3.44 -9.16
CA ALA A 137 -12.05 -2.62 -7.96
C ALA A 137 -13.38 -1.95 -7.59
N SER A 138 -14.25 -1.69 -8.58
CA SER A 138 -15.57 -1.10 -8.35
C SER A 138 -16.59 -2.04 -7.67
N THR A 139 -16.29 -3.34 -7.61
CA THR A 139 -17.13 -4.36 -7.01
C THR A 139 -16.43 -5.18 -5.94
N PHE A 140 -15.16 -4.86 -5.66
CA PHE A 140 -14.35 -5.58 -4.68
C PHE A 140 -14.85 -5.34 -3.26
N ALA A 141 -15.25 -6.41 -2.57
CA ALA A 141 -15.53 -6.38 -1.14
C ALA A 141 -14.25 -6.61 -0.35
N PHE A 142 -13.95 -5.74 0.61
CA PHE A 142 -12.79 -5.92 1.48
C PHE A 142 -12.93 -7.19 2.32
N PRO A 143 -11.88 -8.03 2.42
CA PRO A 143 -11.94 -9.34 3.09
C PRO A 143 -11.92 -9.21 4.62
N TYR A 144 -12.73 -8.29 5.14
CA TYR A 144 -12.82 -7.95 6.56
C TYR A 144 -14.27 -7.74 6.98
N PRO A 145 -14.61 -8.02 8.27
CA PRO A 145 -15.95 -7.79 8.77
C PRO A 145 -16.30 -6.31 8.90
N THR A 146 -17.58 -6.03 9.05
CA THR A 146 -18.12 -4.71 9.38
C THR A 146 -17.66 -4.30 10.80
N ASP A 147 -17.50 -2.99 11.03
CA ASP A 147 -17.18 -2.41 12.36
C ASP A 147 -15.94 -3.04 13.03
N HIS A 148 -14.87 -3.25 12.27
CA HIS A 148 -13.69 -3.98 12.75
C HIS A 148 -12.51 -3.07 13.12
N PHE A 149 -12.21 -2.07 12.29
CA PHE A 149 -11.05 -1.22 12.43
C PHE A 149 -11.34 0.10 13.14
N ASN A 150 -10.36 0.62 13.86
CA ASN A 150 -10.40 1.96 14.45
C ASN A 150 -9.84 3.00 13.47
N PHE A 151 -8.84 2.60 12.69
CA PHE A 151 -8.11 3.47 11.78
C PHE A 151 -7.88 2.79 10.45
N ALA A 152 -8.03 3.52 9.34
CA ALA A 152 -7.68 3.05 8.01
C ALA A 152 -6.72 4.03 7.33
N ILE A 153 -5.77 3.51 6.58
CA ILE A 153 -4.86 4.31 5.75
C ILE A 153 -4.98 3.91 4.28
N SER A 154 -4.87 4.90 3.39
CA SER A 154 -4.82 4.71 1.93
C SER A 154 -3.86 5.71 1.31
N VAL A 155 -2.57 5.32 1.20
CA VAL A 155 -1.50 6.22 0.73
C VAL A 155 -1.15 5.92 -0.72
N SER A 156 -1.40 6.87 -1.61
CA SER A 156 -1.16 6.76 -3.05
C SER A 156 -1.94 5.65 -3.76
N VAL A 157 -3.11 5.27 -3.26
CA VAL A 157 -4.01 4.31 -3.91
C VAL A 157 -5.04 5.06 -4.76
N PHE A 158 -5.81 5.95 -4.16
CA PHE A 158 -6.87 6.71 -4.84
C PHE A 158 -6.35 7.60 -5.97
N THR A 159 -5.07 7.94 -5.96
CA THR A 159 -4.41 8.69 -7.06
C THR A 159 -4.29 7.90 -8.37
N HIS A 160 -4.59 6.60 -8.35
CA HIS A 160 -4.50 5.69 -9.50
C HIS A 160 -5.82 4.97 -9.80
N MET A 161 -6.92 5.38 -9.18
CA MET A 161 -8.23 4.77 -9.32
C MET A 161 -9.22 5.69 -10.03
N LEU A 162 -10.16 5.09 -10.73
CA LEU A 162 -11.29 5.80 -11.35
C LEU A 162 -12.33 6.19 -10.29
N PRO A 163 -13.13 7.25 -10.52
CA PRO A 163 -14.08 7.74 -9.51
C PRO A 163 -15.07 6.68 -8.99
N HIS A 164 -15.55 5.77 -9.84
CA HIS A 164 -16.47 4.71 -9.43
C HIS A 164 -15.77 3.63 -8.55
N GLU A 165 -14.49 3.35 -8.80
CA GLU A 165 -13.68 2.47 -7.96
C GLU A 165 -13.42 3.11 -6.58
N ILE A 166 -13.10 4.42 -6.56
CA ILE A 166 -12.92 5.18 -5.32
C ILE A 166 -14.20 5.15 -4.49
N ASN A 167 -15.36 5.32 -5.11
CA ASN A 167 -16.65 5.26 -4.41
C ASN A 167 -16.86 3.90 -3.72
N ASN A 168 -16.55 2.80 -4.40
CA ASN A 168 -16.63 1.46 -3.80
C ASN A 168 -15.65 1.32 -2.63
N TYR A 169 -14.40 1.76 -2.79
CA TYR A 169 -13.39 1.69 -1.73
C TYR A 169 -13.75 2.53 -0.51
N LEU A 170 -14.34 3.72 -0.72
CA LEU A 170 -14.84 4.55 0.38
C LEU A 170 -16.01 3.88 1.11
N ALA A 171 -16.94 3.26 0.37
CA ALA A 171 -18.06 2.50 0.95
C ALA A 171 -17.56 1.29 1.77
N GLU A 172 -16.63 0.50 1.22
CA GLU A 172 -16.04 -0.64 1.91
C GLU A 172 -15.17 -0.22 3.12
N THR A 173 -14.47 0.91 3.00
CA THR A 173 -13.74 1.50 4.14
C THR A 173 -14.73 1.89 5.25
N ALA A 174 -15.82 2.60 4.92
CA ALA A 174 -16.85 2.98 5.88
C ALA A 174 -17.52 1.77 6.52
N ARG A 175 -17.76 0.69 5.76
CA ARG A 175 -18.30 -0.57 6.28
C ARG A 175 -17.37 -1.23 7.30
N THR A 176 -16.06 -1.24 7.01
CA THR A 176 -15.08 -1.94 7.85
C THR A 176 -14.59 -1.12 9.04
N LEU A 177 -14.73 0.21 8.99
CA LEU A 177 -14.44 1.08 10.13
C LEU A 177 -15.57 1.00 11.16
N LYS A 178 -15.19 1.05 12.44
CA LYS A 178 -16.11 1.26 13.56
C LYS A 178 -16.70 2.65 13.52
N GLN A 179 -17.81 2.86 14.19
CA GLN A 179 -18.38 4.19 14.41
C GLN A 179 -17.34 5.11 15.06
N GLY A 180 -17.07 6.26 14.45
CA GLY A 180 -16.01 7.20 14.86
C GLY A 180 -14.61 6.82 14.39
N GLY A 181 -14.45 5.73 13.64
CA GLY A 181 -13.18 5.36 13.01
C GLY A 181 -12.73 6.36 11.95
N ILE A 182 -11.42 6.44 11.74
CA ILE A 182 -10.78 7.46 10.89
C ILE A 182 -10.20 6.82 9.63
N LEU A 183 -10.45 7.43 8.47
CA LEU A 183 -9.71 7.16 7.24
C LEU A 183 -8.69 8.30 6.98
N PHE A 184 -7.40 7.97 6.95
CA PHE A 184 -6.33 8.85 6.48
C PHE A 184 -5.96 8.48 5.04
N ALA A 185 -6.30 9.34 4.09
CA ALA A 185 -6.09 9.05 2.66
C ALA A 185 -5.41 10.19 1.92
N THR A 186 -4.70 9.87 0.82
CA THR A 186 -4.10 10.86 -0.07
C THR A 186 -4.85 10.92 -1.39
N PHE A 187 -5.09 12.16 -1.85
CA PHE A 187 -5.77 12.49 -3.11
C PHE A 187 -4.97 13.51 -3.91
N PHE A 188 -5.17 13.52 -5.23
CA PHE A 188 -4.85 14.70 -6.03
C PHE A 188 -6.04 15.66 -6.00
N ILE A 189 -5.81 16.87 -5.50
CA ILE A 189 -6.80 17.94 -5.53
C ILE A 189 -6.56 18.77 -6.79
N ILE A 190 -7.57 18.84 -7.67
CA ILE A 190 -7.53 19.65 -8.89
C ILE A 190 -8.37 20.89 -8.63
N GLU A 191 -7.74 22.05 -8.48
CA GLU A 191 -8.40 23.33 -8.17
C GLU A 191 -9.19 23.91 -9.36
N LYS A 192 -8.88 23.48 -10.58
CA LYS A 192 -9.57 23.90 -11.81
C LYS A 192 -9.86 22.68 -12.66
N ASP A 193 -11.08 22.67 -13.23
CA ASP A 193 -11.44 21.66 -14.23
C ASP A 193 -10.49 21.78 -15.44
N PRO A 194 -9.65 20.78 -15.73
CA PRO A 194 -8.71 20.83 -16.84
C PRO A 194 -9.40 20.93 -18.22
N ILE A 195 -10.71 20.65 -18.28
CA ILE A 195 -11.52 20.73 -19.52
C ILE A 195 -11.83 22.20 -19.87
N ASN A 196 -11.86 23.10 -18.89
CA ASN A 196 -12.18 24.53 -19.08
C ASN A 196 -10.94 25.45 -19.08
N ALA A 197 -9.71 24.91 -19.00
CA ALA A 197 -8.45 25.64 -19.08
C ALA A 197 -7.95 25.71 -20.54
N ARG A 198 -8.81 26.21 -21.48
CA ARG A 198 -8.41 26.62 -22.84
C ARG A 198 -8.53 28.11 -22.99
#